data_f9d382a13ba8c3f7270518959fe59358
#
_entry.id   f9d382a13ba8c3f7270518959fe59358
#
_cell.length_a   1.000
_cell.length_b   1.000
_cell.length_c   1.000
_cell.angle_alpha   90.00
_cell.angle_beta   90.00
_cell.angle_gamma   90.00
#
_symmetry.space_group_name_H-M   'P 1'
#
loop_
_entity.id
_entity.type
_entity.pdbx_description
1 polymer ?
#
loop_
_entity_poly.entity_id
_entity_poly.type
_entity_poly.pdbx_seq_one_letter_code
_entity_poly.pdbx_strand_id
1 'polypeptide(L)'
;MKRRTHVPINADDSRLFREAIGEVRPLDPVQPPPAAARPAPHPHMLEADEAAVPGELLDMAFDPAVLEVGEELGYLRDGYPPKLLRQLKRGQFSVQDDIDLHQMNAAAAQASIMLFLAEAKRNGLRCVRIVHGKGLRSRSAGPVLKGLTDRMLRRRDDVIAFASARPALGGTGAVVVLLKG
;
A
#
# COMPACT_ATOMS: atom_id res chain seq x y z
N MET A 1 -3.87 -1.90 29.23
CA MET A 1 -2.82 -1.59 30.22
C MET A 1 -3.47 -1.20 31.55
N LYS A 2 -3.37 -2.04 32.61
CA LYS A 2 -3.87 -1.72 33.95
C LYS A 2 -2.92 -0.73 34.61
N ARG A 3 -3.39 0.46 34.94
CA ARG A 3 -2.64 1.41 35.79
C ARG A 3 -2.45 0.77 37.18
N ARG A 4 -1.20 0.57 37.61
CA ARG A 4 -0.88 0.22 38.98
C ARG A 4 -1.26 1.43 39.86
N THR A 5 -2.25 1.27 40.72
CA THR A 5 -2.58 2.23 41.76
C THR A 5 -1.45 2.28 42.77
N HIS A 6 -0.81 3.44 42.87
CA HIS A 6 0.22 3.69 43.87
C HIS A 6 -0.47 3.80 45.24
N VAL A 7 -0.26 2.79 46.08
CA VAL A 7 -0.71 2.86 47.49
C VAL A 7 0.23 3.80 48.22
N PRO A 8 -0.24 4.87 48.88
CA PRO A 8 0.63 5.75 49.66
C PRO A 8 1.24 4.97 50.82
N ILE A 9 2.57 5.01 50.93
CA ILE A 9 3.29 4.37 52.02
C ILE A 9 3.01 5.15 53.30
N ASN A 10 2.54 4.45 54.36
CA ASN A 10 2.26 5.03 55.64
C ASN A 10 3.58 5.43 56.37
N ALA A 11 3.56 6.52 57.14
CA ALA A 11 4.73 6.97 57.89
C ALA A 11 5.21 5.91 58.89
N ASP A 12 4.32 5.09 59.46
CA ASP A 12 4.64 3.99 60.34
C ASP A 12 5.37 2.84 59.64
N ASP A 13 4.94 2.49 58.44
CA ASP A 13 5.60 1.48 57.59
C ASP A 13 7.05 1.91 57.23
N SER A 14 7.23 3.19 56.96
CA SER A 14 8.55 3.77 56.66
C SER A 14 9.48 3.75 57.89
N ARG A 15 8.92 3.86 59.12
CA ARG A 15 9.67 3.79 60.35
C ARG A 15 10.07 2.37 60.70
N LEU A 16 9.14 1.41 60.62
CA LEU A 16 9.43 -0.02 60.78
C LEU A 16 10.46 -0.55 59.80
N PHE A 17 10.40 -0.09 58.58
CA PHE A 17 11.41 -0.46 57.57
C PHE A 17 12.80 0.05 57.90
N ARG A 18 12.93 1.30 58.36
CA ARG A 18 14.22 1.86 58.79
C ARG A 18 14.81 1.18 60.03
N GLU A 19 13.95 0.81 60.97
CA GLU A 19 14.34 0.07 62.15
C GLU A 19 14.84 -1.36 61.82
N ALA A 20 14.18 -2.00 60.87
CA ALA A 20 14.54 -3.36 60.45
C ALA A 20 15.85 -3.44 59.62
N ILE A 21 16.17 -2.41 58.84
CA ILE A 21 17.34 -2.37 57.96
C ILE A 21 18.57 -1.84 58.66
N GLY A 22 18.42 -1.06 59.75
CA GLY A 22 19.55 -0.42 60.45
C GLY A 22 20.12 0.79 59.66
N GLU A 23 21.35 1.20 60.04
CA GLU A 23 22.01 2.31 59.36
C GLU A 23 22.38 1.95 57.92
N VAL A 24 21.71 2.62 56.96
CA VAL A 24 22.03 2.49 55.53
C VAL A 24 22.86 3.68 55.07
N ARG A 25 23.91 3.42 54.35
CA ARG A 25 24.71 4.46 53.70
C ARG A 25 23.98 4.89 52.42
N PRO A 26 23.56 6.17 52.29
CA PRO A 26 22.98 6.67 51.05
C PRO A 26 23.97 6.47 49.89
N LEU A 27 23.51 5.91 48.79
CA LEU A 27 24.27 5.89 47.55
C LEU A 27 24.25 7.28 46.95
N ASP A 28 25.39 7.80 46.57
CA ASP A 28 25.48 9.03 45.80
C ASP A 28 24.64 8.87 44.50
N PRO A 29 23.83 9.85 44.13
CA PRO A 29 23.03 9.76 42.91
C PRO A 29 23.98 9.69 41.70
N VAL A 30 24.14 8.50 41.13
CA VAL A 30 24.83 8.32 39.85
C VAL A 30 23.98 9.01 38.81
N GLN A 31 24.43 10.15 38.34
CA GLN A 31 23.79 10.78 37.19
C GLN A 31 23.87 9.81 35.99
N PRO A 32 22.76 9.36 35.46
CA PRO A 32 22.80 8.54 34.26
C PRO A 32 23.50 9.35 33.15
N PRO A 33 24.33 8.70 32.33
CA PRO A 33 24.97 9.38 31.21
C PRO A 33 23.86 10.04 30.36
N PRO A 34 24.13 11.23 29.78
CA PRO A 34 23.17 11.89 28.95
C PRO A 34 22.69 10.90 27.87
N ALA A 35 21.38 10.74 27.75
CA ALA A 35 20.80 9.85 26.76
C ALA A 35 21.31 10.27 25.38
N ALA A 36 22.01 9.35 24.70
CA ALA A 36 22.45 9.59 23.33
C ALA A 36 21.24 10.01 22.49
N ALA A 37 21.38 11.09 21.74
CA ALA A 37 20.32 11.55 20.84
C ALA A 37 19.92 10.37 19.95
N ARG A 38 18.62 10.02 19.97
CA ARG A 38 18.11 8.97 19.08
C ARG A 38 18.35 9.42 17.64
N PRO A 39 18.99 8.58 16.80
CA PRO A 39 19.15 8.92 15.40
C PRO A 39 17.77 9.19 14.78
N ALA A 40 17.71 10.16 13.88
CA ALA A 40 16.48 10.44 13.15
C ALA A 40 16.01 9.15 12.44
N PRO A 41 14.71 8.85 12.45
CA PRO A 41 14.19 7.68 11.73
C PRO A 41 14.52 7.82 10.24
N HIS A 42 15.30 6.88 9.73
CA HIS A 42 15.68 6.82 8.31
C HIS A 42 14.77 5.81 7.61
N PRO A 43 14.08 6.17 6.54
CA PRO A 43 13.15 5.27 5.84
C PRO A 43 13.89 4.30 4.91
N HIS A 44 14.78 3.45 5.45
CA HIS A 44 15.61 2.51 4.67
C HIS A 44 14.81 1.62 3.72
N MET A 45 13.59 1.21 4.10
CA MET A 45 12.74 0.40 3.24
C MET A 45 12.23 1.20 2.04
N LEU A 46 11.90 2.47 2.26
CA LEU A 46 11.46 3.35 1.16
C LEU A 46 12.60 3.62 0.17
N GLU A 47 13.81 3.85 0.67
CA GLU A 47 15.01 4.07 -0.16
C GLU A 47 15.40 2.81 -0.94
N ALA A 48 15.31 1.63 -0.31
CA ALA A 48 15.56 0.36 -0.98
C ALA A 48 14.52 0.06 -2.07
N ASP A 49 13.24 0.34 -1.78
CA ASP A 49 12.16 0.19 -2.75
C ASP A 49 12.31 1.19 -3.91
N GLU A 50 12.66 2.44 -3.64
CA GLU A 50 12.93 3.44 -4.69
C GLU A 50 14.16 3.07 -5.55
N ALA A 51 15.19 2.46 -4.96
CA ALA A 51 16.39 2.01 -5.68
C ALA A 51 16.16 0.76 -6.53
N ALA A 52 15.23 -0.12 -6.13
CA ALA A 52 14.88 -1.33 -6.88
C ALA A 52 13.99 -1.04 -8.11
N VAL A 53 13.18 0.01 -8.05
CA VAL A 53 12.25 0.42 -9.12
C VAL A 53 12.91 0.61 -10.49
N PRO A 54 14.09 1.27 -10.64
CA PRO A 54 14.75 1.40 -11.94
C PRO A 54 15.19 0.06 -12.53
N GLY A 55 15.66 -0.88 -11.72
CA GLY A 55 16.04 -2.22 -12.16
C GLY A 55 14.85 -3.03 -12.66
N GLU A 56 13.76 -3.03 -11.91
CA GLU A 56 12.52 -3.70 -12.30
C GLU A 56 11.89 -3.11 -13.57
N LEU A 57 12.05 -1.80 -13.77
CA LEU A 57 11.57 -1.10 -14.97
C LEU A 57 12.44 -1.38 -16.20
N LEU A 58 13.75 -1.58 -16.04
CA LEU A 58 14.67 -1.88 -17.14
C LEU A 58 14.52 -3.32 -17.67
N ASP A 59 14.21 -4.29 -16.81
CA ASP A 59 13.92 -5.67 -17.20
C ASP A 59 12.59 -5.83 -17.95
N MET A 60 11.74 -4.82 -17.90
CA MET A 60 10.50 -4.76 -18.64
C MET A 60 10.68 -3.67 -19.71
N ALA A 61 10.67 -4.01 -20.99
CA ALA A 61 10.71 -3.06 -22.11
C ALA A 61 9.56 -2.03 -22.00
N PHE A 62 9.75 -1.03 -21.15
CA PHE A 62 8.78 0.01 -20.82
C PHE A 62 9.32 1.37 -21.22
N ASP A 63 8.53 2.10 -21.98
CA ASP A 63 8.76 3.51 -22.22
C ASP A 63 7.97 4.34 -21.16
N PRO A 64 8.64 4.91 -20.14
CA PRO A 64 7.97 5.72 -19.12
C PRO A 64 7.27 6.96 -19.69
N ALA A 65 7.65 7.41 -20.89
CA ALA A 65 7.05 8.57 -21.54
C ALA A 65 5.62 8.33 -22.04
N VAL A 66 5.15 7.08 -22.06
CA VAL A 66 3.82 6.74 -22.60
C VAL A 66 2.67 6.99 -21.62
N LEU A 67 2.94 7.17 -20.32
CA LEU A 67 1.89 7.36 -19.32
C LEU A 67 2.11 8.60 -18.48
N GLU A 68 1.54 9.72 -18.91
CA GLU A 68 1.53 10.95 -18.12
C GLU A 68 0.61 10.86 -16.90
N VAL A 69 0.93 11.63 -15.85
CA VAL A 69 0.07 11.78 -14.67
C VAL A 69 -1.28 12.36 -15.12
N GLY A 70 -2.36 11.60 -14.91
CA GLY A 70 -3.71 12.03 -15.31
C GLY A 70 -4.25 11.40 -16.60
N GLU A 71 -3.42 10.70 -17.39
CA GLU A 71 -3.87 10.00 -18.58
C GLU A 71 -4.87 8.87 -18.26
N GLU A 72 -5.89 8.72 -19.07
CA GLU A 72 -6.85 7.63 -18.93
C GLU A 72 -6.32 6.32 -19.51
N LEU A 73 -6.43 5.24 -18.74
CA LEU A 73 -6.21 3.89 -19.23
C LEU A 73 -7.41 3.40 -20.04
N GLY A 74 -7.14 2.63 -21.06
CA GLY A 74 -8.17 1.96 -21.84
C GLY A 74 -7.60 0.82 -22.67
N TYR A 75 -8.24 -0.35 -22.59
CA TYR A 75 -7.86 -1.54 -23.33
C TYR A 75 -9.09 -2.37 -23.66
N LEU A 76 -9.11 -2.93 -24.85
CA LEU A 76 -10.07 -3.94 -25.27
C LEU A 76 -9.29 -5.03 -26.00
N ARG A 77 -9.51 -6.27 -25.61
CA ARG A 77 -8.92 -7.44 -26.29
C ARG A 77 -9.54 -7.63 -27.68
N ASP A 78 -8.72 -8.04 -28.61
CA ASP A 78 -9.15 -8.37 -29.96
C ASP A 78 -10.24 -9.44 -29.95
N GLY A 79 -11.17 -9.33 -30.88
CA GLY A 79 -12.34 -10.22 -30.98
C GLY A 79 -13.55 -9.82 -30.14
N TYR A 80 -13.44 -8.77 -29.32
CA TYR A 80 -14.59 -8.26 -28.56
C TYR A 80 -15.13 -6.95 -29.14
N PRO A 81 -16.45 -6.73 -29.06
CA PRO A 81 -17.05 -5.54 -29.67
C PRO A 81 -16.68 -4.26 -28.95
N PRO A 82 -16.35 -3.15 -29.66
CA PRO A 82 -15.99 -1.86 -29.05
C PRO A 82 -17.03 -1.28 -28.10
N LYS A 83 -18.27 -1.74 -28.23
CA LYS A 83 -19.38 -1.39 -27.33
C LYS A 83 -19.08 -1.73 -25.88
N LEU A 84 -18.38 -2.86 -25.62
CA LEU A 84 -18.02 -3.28 -24.25
C LEU A 84 -17.13 -2.25 -23.55
N LEU A 85 -16.10 -1.75 -24.22
CA LEU A 85 -15.21 -0.73 -23.63
C LEU A 85 -15.98 0.58 -23.35
N ARG A 86 -16.87 0.98 -24.26
CA ARG A 86 -17.72 2.16 -24.05
C ARG A 86 -18.66 2.00 -22.86
N GLN A 87 -19.25 0.80 -22.70
CA GLN A 87 -20.12 0.48 -21.58
C GLN A 87 -19.34 0.48 -20.26
N LEU A 88 -18.11 -0.06 -20.27
CA LEU A 88 -17.20 -0.08 -19.11
C LEU A 88 -16.86 1.35 -18.68
N LYS A 89 -16.43 2.21 -19.61
CA LYS A 89 -16.15 3.63 -19.34
C LYS A 89 -17.37 4.40 -18.79
N ARG A 90 -18.57 4.06 -19.24
CA ARG A 90 -19.82 4.63 -18.74
C ARG A 90 -20.26 4.08 -17.39
N GLY A 91 -19.57 3.06 -16.84
CA GLY A 91 -19.92 2.45 -15.57
C GLY A 91 -21.21 1.62 -15.62
N GLN A 92 -21.50 1.00 -16.77
CA GLN A 92 -22.69 0.13 -16.93
C GLN A 92 -22.49 -1.28 -16.39
N PHE A 93 -21.29 -1.60 -15.90
CA PHE A 93 -20.98 -2.84 -15.19
C PHE A 93 -20.87 -2.56 -13.70
N SER A 94 -21.56 -3.35 -12.88
CA SER A 94 -21.44 -3.27 -11.42
C SER A 94 -20.10 -3.85 -10.99
N VAL A 95 -19.31 -3.08 -10.26
CA VAL A 95 -18.10 -3.56 -9.60
C VAL A 95 -18.51 -4.52 -8.48
N GLN A 96 -18.00 -5.74 -8.53
CA GLN A 96 -18.37 -6.82 -7.61
C GLN A 96 -17.37 -6.96 -6.47
N ASP A 97 -16.11 -6.55 -6.72
CA ASP A 97 -15.03 -6.57 -5.71
C ASP A 97 -13.97 -5.54 -6.07
N ASP A 98 -13.13 -5.14 -5.10
CA ASP A 98 -12.05 -4.21 -5.35
C ASP A 98 -10.82 -4.46 -4.47
N ILE A 99 -9.66 -4.05 -4.99
CA ILE A 99 -8.38 -4.07 -4.27
C ILE A 99 -7.74 -2.69 -4.31
N ASP A 100 -7.15 -2.30 -3.19
CA ASP A 100 -6.40 -1.06 -3.06
C ASP A 100 -4.90 -1.34 -2.92
N LEU A 101 -4.13 -0.79 -3.88
CA LEU A 101 -2.68 -0.93 -3.97
C LEU A 101 -1.94 0.32 -3.53
N HIS A 102 -2.66 1.38 -3.14
CA HIS A 102 -2.01 2.62 -2.76
C HIS A 102 -1.02 2.39 -1.61
N GLN A 103 0.16 3.01 -1.69
CA GLN A 103 1.26 2.83 -0.74
C GLN A 103 1.96 1.44 -0.78
N MET A 104 1.60 0.55 -1.70
CA MET A 104 2.37 -0.67 -1.92
C MET A 104 3.59 -0.39 -2.81
N ASN A 105 4.66 -1.16 -2.60
CA ASN A 105 5.74 -1.23 -3.57
C ASN A 105 5.34 -2.07 -4.79
N ALA A 106 6.12 -1.98 -5.88
CA ALA A 106 5.81 -2.65 -7.14
C ALA A 106 5.69 -4.18 -7.00
N ALA A 107 6.60 -4.81 -6.24
CA ALA A 107 6.61 -6.26 -6.05
C ALA A 107 5.38 -6.73 -5.25
N ALA A 108 5.04 -6.05 -4.14
CA ALA A 108 3.85 -6.36 -3.35
C ALA A 108 2.58 -6.14 -4.17
N ALA A 109 2.49 -5.04 -4.91
CA ALA A 109 1.35 -4.74 -5.77
C ALA A 109 1.17 -5.81 -6.86
N GLN A 110 2.26 -6.26 -7.48
CA GLN A 110 2.23 -7.33 -8.48
C GLN A 110 1.66 -8.63 -7.88
N ALA A 111 2.17 -9.07 -6.74
CA ALA A 111 1.69 -10.27 -6.07
C ALA A 111 0.20 -10.15 -5.68
N SER A 112 -0.20 -8.99 -5.15
CA SER A 112 -1.58 -8.70 -4.75
C SER A 112 -2.54 -8.71 -5.93
N ILE A 113 -2.18 -8.12 -7.08
CA ILE A 113 -2.99 -8.15 -8.31
C ILE A 113 -3.16 -9.59 -8.79
N MET A 114 -2.08 -10.39 -8.81
CA MET A 114 -2.15 -11.77 -9.27
C MET A 114 -3.10 -12.61 -8.41
N LEU A 115 -2.98 -12.49 -7.08
CA LEU A 115 -3.83 -13.21 -6.14
C LEU A 115 -5.29 -12.78 -6.27
N PHE A 116 -5.55 -11.48 -6.25
CA PHE A 116 -6.88 -10.89 -6.37
C PHE A 116 -7.62 -11.33 -7.64
N LEU A 117 -6.95 -11.24 -8.80
CA LEU A 117 -7.57 -11.67 -10.07
C LEU A 117 -7.81 -13.18 -10.15
N ALA A 118 -6.92 -13.99 -9.56
CA ALA A 118 -7.12 -15.43 -9.47
C ALA A 118 -8.32 -15.78 -8.57
N GLU A 119 -8.49 -15.04 -7.47
CA GLU A 119 -9.62 -15.21 -6.57
C GLU A 119 -10.93 -14.72 -7.20
N ALA A 120 -10.93 -13.56 -7.82
CA ALA A 120 -12.07 -13.04 -8.57
C ALA A 120 -12.58 -14.05 -9.62
N LYS A 121 -11.64 -14.66 -10.35
CA LYS A 121 -11.98 -15.70 -11.34
C LYS A 121 -12.57 -16.96 -10.68
N ARG A 122 -12.01 -17.45 -9.58
CA ARG A 122 -12.55 -18.61 -8.84
C ARG A 122 -13.97 -18.35 -8.33
N ASN A 123 -14.24 -17.12 -7.91
CA ASN A 123 -15.54 -16.70 -7.39
C ASN A 123 -16.53 -16.31 -8.50
N GLY A 124 -16.16 -16.43 -9.80
CA GLY A 124 -17.02 -16.10 -10.93
C GLY A 124 -17.29 -14.61 -11.09
N LEU A 125 -16.46 -13.76 -10.50
CA LEU A 125 -16.61 -12.30 -10.61
C LEU A 125 -16.24 -11.84 -12.03
N ARG A 126 -17.09 -10.97 -12.60
CA ARG A 126 -16.96 -10.49 -13.97
C ARG A 126 -16.42 -9.08 -14.07
N CYS A 127 -16.64 -8.26 -13.07
CA CYS A 127 -16.23 -6.87 -13.06
C CYS A 127 -15.64 -6.49 -11.71
N VAL A 128 -14.36 -6.13 -11.70
CA VAL A 128 -13.62 -5.77 -10.48
C VAL A 128 -12.91 -4.45 -10.64
N ARG A 129 -12.51 -3.82 -9.53
CA ARG A 129 -11.78 -2.55 -9.51
C ARG A 129 -10.42 -2.72 -8.86
N ILE A 130 -9.41 -2.07 -9.44
CA ILE A 130 -8.06 -1.98 -8.87
C ILE A 130 -7.73 -0.51 -8.67
N VAL A 131 -7.46 -0.11 -7.43
CA VAL A 131 -7.06 1.25 -7.05
C VAL A 131 -5.54 1.28 -6.94
N HIS A 132 -4.86 1.92 -7.89
CA HIS A 132 -3.40 2.02 -7.93
C HIS A 132 -2.88 3.40 -7.50
N GLY A 133 -3.77 4.34 -7.24
CA GLY A 133 -3.42 5.71 -6.92
C GLY A 133 -3.04 6.55 -8.15
N LYS A 134 -3.00 7.87 -7.96
CA LYS A 134 -2.68 8.84 -9.05
C LYS A 134 -1.18 9.03 -9.26
N GLY A 135 -0.33 8.44 -8.43
CA GLY A 135 1.12 8.57 -8.54
C GLY A 135 1.70 9.94 -8.13
N LEU A 136 0.93 10.80 -7.47
CA LEU A 136 1.34 12.17 -7.08
C LEU A 136 2.51 12.19 -6.08
N ARG A 137 2.81 11.09 -5.42
CA ARG A 137 3.89 10.95 -4.43
C ARG A 137 5.16 10.31 -5.00
N SER A 138 5.12 9.77 -6.22
CA SER A 138 6.31 9.20 -6.87
C SER A 138 7.22 10.33 -7.35
N ARG A 139 8.36 10.52 -6.67
CA ARG A 139 9.26 11.67 -6.88
C ARG A 139 10.06 11.62 -8.19
N SER A 140 10.26 10.47 -8.81
CA SER A 140 11.21 10.32 -9.93
C SER A 140 10.74 9.57 -11.17
N ALA A 141 9.71 8.73 -11.11
CA ALA A 141 9.36 7.81 -12.21
C ALA A 141 7.89 7.86 -12.66
N GLY A 142 7.12 8.89 -12.28
CA GLY A 142 5.71 8.96 -12.62
C GLY A 142 4.85 7.92 -11.86
N PRO A 143 3.66 7.56 -12.36
CA PRO A 143 2.72 6.67 -11.68
C PRO A 143 3.08 5.19 -11.85
N VAL A 144 4.11 4.70 -11.15
CA VAL A 144 4.67 3.33 -11.27
C VAL A 144 3.60 2.24 -11.19
N LEU A 145 2.71 2.29 -10.17
CA LEU A 145 1.68 1.27 -9.98
C LEU A 145 0.63 1.29 -11.10
N LYS A 146 0.33 2.46 -11.66
CA LYS A 146 -0.56 2.58 -12.84
C LYS A 146 0.02 1.86 -14.04
N GLY A 147 1.30 2.10 -14.38
CA GLY A 147 1.99 1.43 -15.48
C GLY A 147 2.14 -0.07 -15.26
N LEU A 148 2.45 -0.50 -14.01
CA LEU A 148 2.48 -1.91 -13.63
C LEU A 148 1.11 -2.58 -13.86
N THR A 149 0.04 -1.98 -13.37
CA THR A 149 -1.33 -2.50 -13.51
C THR A 149 -1.73 -2.61 -14.98
N ASP A 150 -1.48 -1.58 -15.80
CA ASP A 150 -1.77 -1.61 -17.24
C ASP A 150 -1.08 -2.80 -17.93
N ARG A 151 0.22 -2.97 -17.71
CA ARG A 151 0.98 -4.07 -18.33
C ARG A 151 0.50 -5.45 -17.89
N MET A 152 0.26 -5.63 -16.59
CA MET A 152 -0.21 -6.90 -16.07
C MET A 152 -1.56 -7.29 -16.66
N LEU A 153 -2.50 -6.34 -16.73
CA LEU A 153 -3.84 -6.60 -17.25
C LEU A 153 -3.83 -6.92 -18.76
N ARG A 154 -2.99 -6.24 -19.57
CA ARG A 154 -2.86 -6.52 -21.00
C ARG A 154 -2.33 -7.93 -21.30
N ARG A 155 -1.46 -8.46 -20.45
CA ARG A 155 -0.85 -9.79 -20.62
C ARG A 155 -1.75 -10.95 -20.20
N ARG A 156 -2.80 -10.69 -19.48
CA ARG A 156 -3.67 -11.74 -18.92
C ARG A 156 -4.78 -12.11 -19.92
N ASP A 157 -4.86 -13.41 -20.21
CA ASP A 157 -5.87 -13.94 -21.15
C ASP A 157 -7.29 -13.93 -20.62
N ASP A 158 -7.47 -13.85 -19.30
CA ASP A 158 -8.77 -13.76 -18.66
C ASP A 158 -9.34 -12.33 -18.59
N VAL A 159 -8.56 -11.32 -18.99
CA VAL A 159 -9.01 -9.92 -19.08
C VAL A 159 -9.59 -9.64 -20.47
N ILE A 160 -10.85 -9.22 -20.53
CA ILE A 160 -11.53 -8.80 -21.77
C ILE A 160 -11.23 -7.33 -22.07
N ALA A 161 -11.46 -6.47 -21.09
CA ALA A 161 -11.30 -5.04 -21.23
C ALA A 161 -10.98 -4.41 -19.87
N PHE A 162 -10.33 -3.26 -19.88
CA PHE A 162 -10.25 -2.40 -18.71
C PHE A 162 -10.25 -0.93 -19.11
N ALA A 163 -10.67 -0.08 -18.21
CA ALA A 163 -10.68 1.37 -18.40
C ALA A 163 -10.49 2.09 -17.06
N SER A 164 -9.94 3.31 -17.10
CA SER A 164 -9.93 4.19 -15.93
C SER A 164 -11.33 4.31 -15.35
N ALA A 165 -11.41 4.28 -14.03
CA ALA A 165 -12.68 4.39 -13.33
C ALA A 165 -13.32 5.78 -13.54
N ARG A 166 -14.61 5.88 -13.31
CA ARG A 166 -15.31 7.18 -13.29
C ARG A 166 -14.80 8.01 -12.10
N PRO A 167 -14.91 9.35 -12.13
CA PRO A 167 -14.45 10.21 -11.05
C PRO A 167 -14.96 9.80 -9.66
N ALA A 168 -16.21 9.39 -9.56
CA ALA A 168 -16.82 8.90 -8.31
C ALA A 168 -16.22 7.57 -7.80
N LEU A 169 -15.49 6.82 -8.64
CA LEU A 169 -14.89 5.51 -8.31
C LEU A 169 -13.35 5.55 -8.28
N GLY A 170 -12.76 6.74 -8.23
CA GLY A 170 -11.31 6.94 -8.15
C GLY A 170 -10.67 7.62 -9.36
N GLY A 171 -11.40 7.80 -10.47
CA GLY A 171 -10.91 8.48 -11.67
C GLY A 171 -9.70 7.81 -12.28
N THR A 172 -8.70 8.60 -12.66
CA THR A 172 -7.44 8.12 -13.23
C THR A 172 -6.50 7.40 -12.22
N GLY A 173 -6.89 7.36 -10.92
CA GLY A 173 -6.20 6.61 -9.88
C GLY A 173 -6.73 5.19 -9.69
N ALA A 174 -7.72 4.77 -10.44
CA ALA A 174 -8.28 3.43 -10.39
C ALA A 174 -8.64 2.92 -11.77
N VAL A 175 -8.69 1.61 -11.95
CA VAL A 175 -9.08 0.93 -13.18
C VAL A 175 -10.20 -0.07 -12.91
N VAL A 176 -11.22 -0.10 -13.74
CA VAL A 176 -12.28 -1.11 -13.73
C VAL A 176 -11.95 -2.15 -14.79
N VAL A 177 -11.99 -3.43 -14.42
CA VAL A 177 -11.55 -4.58 -15.21
C VAL A 177 -12.73 -5.50 -15.47
N LEU A 178 -12.92 -5.88 -16.75
CA LEU A 178 -13.90 -6.87 -17.16
C LEU A 178 -13.21 -8.19 -17.44
N LEU A 179 -13.61 -9.24 -16.73
CA LEU A 179 -13.05 -10.58 -16.80
C LEU A 179 -13.94 -11.52 -17.65
N LYS A 180 -13.30 -12.54 -18.23
CA LYS A 180 -14.01 -13.66 -18.86
C LYS A 180 -14.77 -14.44 -17.78
N GLY A 181 -15.98 -14.88 -18.07
CA GLY A 181 -16.74 -15.78 -17.22
C GLY A 181 -16.40 -17.22 -17.49
#